data_36dc25782c9cd141b19be6c5e7d0bd30
#
_entry.id   36dc25782c9cd141b19be6c5e7d0bd30
#
_cell.length_a   1.000
_cell.length_b   1.000
_cell.length_c   1.000
_cell.angle_alpha   90.00
_cell.angle_beta   90.00
_cell.angle_gamma   90.00
#
_symmetry.space_group_name_H-M   'P 1'
#
loop_
_entity.id
_entity.type
_entity.pdbx_description
1 polymer ?
#
loop_
_entity_poly.entity_id
_entity_poly.type
_entity_poly.pdbx_seq_one_letter_code
_entity_poly.pdbx_strand_id
1 'polypeptide(L)'
;MKDHLHNRVLVTGGAGFLGSHLCDHLFRKGYDVLCVDNFYTGTKRNIVHLLNNPSFELLRHDVTFPLFVEVDEIYNLACPASPIHYQNDPVQTTKVNVHGSINMLGLAKRVKAKILQASTSEVYGNASIHPQGESYWGNVNPIGPRACYDEGKRCAETLFFDYHRQHGLEIKVAIIFNTYGPRMHPNDGRVVSNFIVQALKEEPITIYGDGSQTRSFCYVDDMVEALIRLMQSPNGFTGPVNLGNPEEFTVLELAQFILKITGSKSKIIRKDLPKDDPERRKPDISLAKSTLDWSPKVQLEEGITKTIGFFEDLFRLGSKAGK
;
A
#
# COMPACT_ATOMS: atom_id res chain seq x y z
N MET A 1 12.20 34.50 -7.32
CA MET A 1 12.68 33.42 -8.20
C MET A 1 12.84 32.19 -7.30
N LYS A 2 11.99 31.16 -7.45
CA LYS A 2 12.24 29.87 -6.82
C LYS A 2 13.38 29.23 -7.60
N ASP A 3 14.54 29.07 -6.99
CA ASP A 3 15.60 28.22 -7.54
C ASP A 3 15.08 26.79 -7.58
N HIS A 4 14.68 26.32 -8.76
CA HIS A 4 14.18 24.97 -9.01
C HIS A 4 15.33 23.95 -9.03
N LEU A 5 16.01 23.78 -7.90
CA LEU A 5 17.11 22.80 -7.88
C LEU A 5 16.63 21.40 -7.54
N HIS A 6 15.53 21.20 -6.78
CA HIS A 6 14.92 19.87 -6.58
C HIS A 6 13.46 20.05 -6.09
N ASN A 7 12.49 19.34 -6.69
CA ASN A 7 11.14 19.22 -6.11
C ASN A 7 11.23 18.44 -4.80
N ARG A 8 10.76 19.05 -3.71
CA ARG A 8 10.71 18.40 -2.40
C ARG A 8 9.42 17.64 -2.23
N VAL A 9 9.52 16.33 -1.96
CA VAL A 9 8.38 15.41 -1.89
C VAL A 9 8.27 14.81 -0.49
N LEU A 10 7.10 14.96 0.13
CA LEU A 10 6.78 14.31 1.39
C LEU A 10 6.13 12.95 1.15
N VAL A 11 6.64 11.90 1.80
CA VAL A 11 6.04 10.56 1.80
C VAL A 11 5.67 10.18 3.23
N THR A 12 4.37 10.19 3.57
CA THR A 12 3.91 9.68 4.87
C THR A 12 3.85 8.16 4.84
N GLY A 13 4.21 7.50 5.95
CA GLY A 13 4.38 6.04 5.95
C GLY A 13 5.61 5.60 5.13
N GLY A 14 6.61 6.50 4.97
CA GLY A 14 7.75 6.31 4.10
C GLY A 14 8.73 5.22 4.53
N ALA A 15 8.70 4.77 5.79
CA ALA A 15 9.48 3.62 6.28
C ALA A 15 8.69 2.29 6.21
N GLY A 16 7.43 2.32 5.74
CA GLY A 16 6.58 1.16 5.51
C GLY A 16 6.94 0.39 4.24
N PHE A 17 6.10 -0.59 3.90
CA PHE A 17 6.28 -1.43 2.70
C PHE A 17 6.27 -0.58 1.41
N LEU A 18 5.13 -0.06 0.99
CA LEU A 18 5.02 0.75 -0.24
C LEU A 18 5.83 2.04 -0.15
N GLY A 19 5.77 2.73 1.00
CA GLY A 19 6.43 4.02 1.19
C GLY A 19 7.92 3.96 1.00
N SER A 20 8.60 2.91 1.47
CA SER A 20 10.05 2.77 1.32
C SER A 20 10.49 2.52 -0.13
N HIS A 21 9.73 1.77 -0.90
CA HIS A 21 9.97 1.60 -2.34
C HIS A 21 9.73 2.91 -3.09
N LEU A 22 8.67 3.64 -2.73
CA LEU A 22 8.39 4.94 -3.32
C LEU A 22 9.52 5.95 -3.00
N CYS A 23 10.02 5.99 -1.76
CA CYS A 23 11.17 6.81 -1.39
C CYS A 23 12.39 6.48 -2.26
N ASP A 24 12.70 5.20 -2.48
CA ASP A 24 13.80 4.78 -3.35
C ASP A 24 13.64 5.26 -4.80
N HIS A 25 12.43 5.13 -5.34
CA HIS A 25 12.15 5.54 -6.72
C HIS A 25 12.22 7.05 -6.90
N LEU A 26 11.65 7.82 -5.97
CA LEU A 26 11.72 9.28 -5.97
C LEU A 26 13.16 9.78 -5.81
N PHE A 27 13.89 9.21 -4.84
CA PHE A 27 15.31 9.55 -4.63
C PHE A 27 16.16 9.30 -5.90
N ARG A 28 16.00 8.12 -6.53
CA ARG A 28 16.71 7.80 -7.79
C ARG A 28 16.34 8.72 -8.96
N LYS A 29 15.14 9.32 -8.94
CA LYS A 29 14.70 10.33 -9.91
C LYS A 29 15.19 11.75 -9.58
N GLY A 30 15.97 11.94 -8.50
CA GLY A 30 16.56 13.22 -8.13
C GLY A 30 15.65 14.14 -7.31
N TYR A 31 14.56 13.62 -6.73
CA TYR A 31 13.74 14.39 -5.79
C TYR A 31 14.44 14.54 -4.42
N ASP A 32 14.16 15.65 -3.74
CA ASP A 32 14.44 15.82 -2.31
C ASP A 32 13.30 15.16 -1.51
N VAL A 33 13.59 14.05 -0.83
CA VAL A 33 12.57 13.19 -0.21
C VAL A 33 12.52 13.41 1.30
N LEU A 34 11.38 13.89 1.79
CA LEU A 34 11.03 13.92 3.21
C LEU A 34 10.20 12.69 3.57
N CYS A 35 10.84 11.71 4.19
CA CYS A 35 10.19 10.50 4.71
C CYS A 35 9.60 10.76 6.10
N VAL A 36 8.29 10.65 6.24
CA VAL A 36 7.58 10.82 7.53
C VAL A 36 6.98 9.50 7.97
N ASP A 37 7.33 9.03 9.18
CA ASP A 37 6.85 7.76 9.72
C ASP A 37 6.87 7.78 11.26
N ASN A 38 5.90 7.17 11.92
CA ASN A 38 5.89 6.98 13.38
C ASN A 38 6.47 5.63 13.82
N PHE A 39 6.80 4.76 12.86
CA PHE A 39 7.30 3.39 13.04
C PHE A 39 6.32 2.44 13.74
N TYR A 40 5.03 2.63 13.57
CA TYR A 40 4.03 1.69 14.07
C TYR A 40 4.10 0.34 13.34
N THR A 41 4.16 0.38 11.99
CA THR A 41 4.36 -0.81 11.15
C THR A 41 5.61 -0.69 10.27
N GLY A 42 6.10 0.52 10.06
CA GLY A 42 7.33 0.80 9.34
C GLY A 42 8.59 0.44 10.13
N THR A 43 9.71 0.31 9.43
CA THR A 43 11.01 0.01 10.05
C THR A 43 12.14 0.80 9.41
N LYS A 44 13.09 1.30 10.23
CA LYS A 44 14.30 1.96 9.73
C LYS A 44 15.11 1.09 8.76
N ARG A 45 15.05 -0.25 8.89
CA ARG A 45 15.73 -1.17 7.98
C ARG A 45 15.36 -0.90 6.52
N ASN A 46 14.11 -0.57 6.24
CA ASN A 46 13.63 -0.34 4.88
C ASN A 46 14.25 0.88 4.19
N ILE A 47 14.77 1.85 4.96
CA ILE A 47 15.26 3.14 4.48
C ILE A 47 16.70 3.45 4.92
N VAL A 48 17.37 2.54 5.64
CA VAL A 48 18.71 2.79 6.23
C VAL A 48 19.75 3.20 5.19
N HIS A 49 19.64 2.65 3.98
CA HIS A 49 20.54 2.95 2.86
C HIS A 49 20.38 4.38 2.30
N LEU A 50 19.30 5.08 2.64
CA LEU A 50 19.05 6.47 2.23
C LEU A 50 19.47 7.50 3.28
N LEU A 51 19.61 7.11 4.56
CA LEU A 51 19.74 8.04 5.70
C LEU A 51 20.95 9.00 5.65
N ASN A 52 22.00 8.67 4.90
CA ASN A 52 23.21 9.51 4.81
C ASN A 52 23.24 10.36 3.52
N ASN A 53 22.14 10.43 2.79
CA ASN A 53 22.06 11.20 1.56
C ASN A 53 21.50 12.61 1.85
N PRO A 54 22.09 13.68 1.32
CA PRO A 54 21.64 15.05 1.58
C PRO A 54 20.25 15.35 1.04
N SER A 55 19.78 14.61 0.00
CA SER A 55 18.45 14.72 -0.58
C SER A 55 17.44 13.73 0.02
N PHE A 56 17.73 13.18 1.22
CA PHE A 56 16.81 12.33 1.96
C PHE A 56 16.78 12.70 3.44
N GLU A 57 15.63 13.10 3.92
CA GLU A 57 15.39 13.44 5.32
C GLU A 57 14.38 12.47 5.93
N LEU A 58 14.67 11.97 7.15
CA LEU A 58 13.72 11.18 7.93
C LEU A 58 13.19 12.00 9.10
N LEU A 59 11.90 12.20 9.15
CA LEU A 59 11.20 12.81 10.26
C LEU A 59 10.30 11.79 10.97
N ARG A 60 10.58 11.50 12.25
CA ARG A 60 9.68 10.67 13.06
C ARG A 60 8.49 11.52 13.52
N HIS A 61 7.31 11.24 12.97
CA HIS A 61 6.09 11.99 13.27
C HIS A 61 4.84 11.11 13.10
N ASP A 62 3.82 11.37 13.92
CA ASP A 62 2.49 10.76 13.77
C ASP A 62 1.57 11.76 13.04
N VAL A 63 1.04 11.34 11.88
CA VAL A 63 0.21 12.18 11.01
C VAL A 63 -1.12 12.60 11.65
N THR A 64 -1.53 11.98 12.75
CA THR A 64 -2.70 12.43 13.52
C THR A 64 -2.50 13.80 14.19
N PHE A 65 -1.25 14.29 14.23
CA PHE A 65 -0.90 15.64 14.66
C PHE A 65 -0.51 16.52 13.46
N PRO A 66 -0.76 17.84 13.54
CA PRO A 66 -0.35 18.77 12.49
C PRO A 66 1.17 18.74 12.22
N LEU A 67 1.52 18.87 10.94
CA LEU A 67 2.90 18.96 10.48
C LEU A 67 3.10 20.28 9.70
N PHE A 68 4.24 20.97 9.97
CA PHE A 68 4.58 22.24 9.33
C PHE A 68 5.94 22.12 8.64
N VAL A 69 5.89 21.82 7.34
CA VAL A 69 7.07 21.70 6.46
C VAL A 69 6.77 22.34 5.11
N GLU A 70 7.77 22.63 4.32
CA GLU A 70 7.63 23.16 2.96
C GLU A 70 7.94 22.05 1.97
N VAL A 71 6.96 21.70 1.12
CA VAL A 71 7.06 20.63 0.12
C VAL A 71 6.22 20.98 -1.10
N ASP A 72 6.54 20.40 -2.24
CA ASP A 72 5.84 20.62 -3.52
C ASP A 72 4.82 19.51 -3.81
N GLU A 73 5.07 18.28 -3.33
CA GLU A 73 4.19 17.13 -3.51
C GLU A 73 4.08 16.32 -2.20
N ILE A 74 2.92 15.70 -1.98
CA ILE A 74 2.66 14.85 -0.81
C ILE A 74 2.07 13.51 -1.28
N TYR A 75 2.74 12.40 -0.93
CA TYR A 75 2.17 11.07 -1.03
C TYR A 75 1.68 10.64 0.36
N ASN A 76 0.36 10.62 0.57
CA ASN A 76 -0.25 10.25 1.85
C ASN A 76 -0.52 8.75 1.91
N LEU A 77 0.49 7.98 2.39
CA LEU A 77 0.44 6.53 2.49
C LEU A 77 0.32 6.02 3.94
N ALA A 78 0.47 6.90 4.93
CA ALA A 78 0.46 6.50 6.34
C ALA A 78 -0.89 5.90 6.76
N CYS A 79 -0.92 4.60 6.96
CA CYS A 79 -2.01 3.87 7.61
C CYS A 79 -1.57 2.42 7.84
N PRO A 80 -1.93 1.78 8.98
CA PRO A 80 -1.87 0.32 9.10
C PRO A 80 -2.77 -0.29 8.02
N ALA A 81 -2.23 -1.15 7.15
CA ALA A 81 -2.93 -1.62 5.96
C ALA A 81 -3.16 -3.15 5.93
N SER A 82 -2.87 -3.84 7.02
CA SER A 82 -3.15 -5.26 7.16
C SER A 82 -4.10 -5.55 8.31
N PRO A 83 -4.97 -6.58 8.22
CA PRO A 83 -5.99 -6.88 9.23
C PRO A 83 -5.43 -6.99 10.64
N ILE A 84 -4.30 -7.67 10.82
CA ILE A 84 -3.66 -7.85 12.13
C ILE A 84 -3.29 -6.49 12.75
N HIS A 85 -2.78 -5.55 11.96
CA HIS A 85 -2.32 -4.28 12.47
C HIS A 85 -3.47 -3.28 12.67
N TYR A 86 -4.39 -3.13 11.70
CA TYR A 86 -5.46 -2.15 11.83
C TYR A 86 -6.55 -2.57 12.83
N GLN A 87 -6.72 -3.86 13.09
CA GLN A 87 -7.64 -4.38 14.11
C GLN A 87 -7.03 -4.38 15.53
N ASN A 88 -5.70 -4.31 15.65
CA ASN A 88 -5.03 -4.23 16.95
C ASN A 88 -5.35 -2.91 17.69
N ASP A 89 -5.43 -1.79 16.94
CA ASP A 89 -5.90 -0.50 17.46
C ASP A 89 -6.83 0.15 16.42
N PRO A 90 -8.13 -0.25 16.42
CA PRO A 90 -9.09 0.22 15.43
C PRO A 90 -9.40 1.71 15.57
N VAL A 91 -9.37 2.26 16.78
CA VAL A 91 -9.60 3.69 17.01
C VAL A 91 -8.45 4.52 16.45
N GLN A 92 -7.21 4.11 16.68
CA GLN A 92 -6.04 4.78 16.10
C GLN A 92 -6.02 4.65 14.59
N THR A 93 -6.41 3.51 14.04
CA THR A 93 -6.54 3.30 12.58
C THR A 93 -7.52 4.29 11.97
N THR A 94 -8.70 4.47 12.59
CA THR A 94 -9.68 5.48 12.15
C THR A 94 -9.10 6.90 12.25
N LYS A 95 -8.43 7.25 13.36
CA LYS A 95 -7.78 8.56 13.53
C LYS A 95 -6.73 8.82 12.45
N VAL A 96 -5.88 7.86 12.13
CA VAL A 96 -4.85 8.01 11.08
C VAL A 96 -5.50 8.29 9.73
N ASN A 97 -6.55 7.57 9.37
CA ASN A 97 -7.25 7.79 8.11
C ASN A 97 -7.96 9.15 8.05
N VAL A 98 -8.63 9.57 9.12
CA VAL A 98 -9.45 10.80 9.13
C VAL A 98 -8.61 12.02 9.52
N HIS A 99 -8.03 12.05 10.74
CA HIS A 99 -7.24 13.19 11.19
C HIS A 99 -5.94 13.33 10.39
N GLY A 100 -5.28 12.20 10.07
CA GLY A 100 -4.09 12.21 9.21
C GLY A 100 -4.39 12.84 7.85
N SER A 101 -5.51 12.48 7.22
CA SER A 101 -5.93 13.06 5.95
C SER A 101 -6.24 14.56 6.10
N ILE A 102 -6.97 14.97 7.15
CA ILE A 102 -7.25 16.40 7.41
C ILE A 102 -5.94 17.19 7.57
N ASN A 103 -4.98 16.67 8.34
CA ASN A 103 -3.70 17.34 8.57
C ASN A 103 -2.87 17.47 7.29
N MET A 104 -2.80 16.39 6.47
CA MET A 104 -2.05 16.41 5.21
C MET A 104 -2.72 17.30 4.15
N LEU A 105 -4.06 17.32 4.08
CA LEU A 105 -4.82 18.24 3.22
C LEU A 105 -4.65 19.69 3.68
N GLY A 106 -4.65 19.95 4.99
CA GLY A 106 -4.35 21.27 5.56
C GLY A 106 -2.95 21.74 5.22
N LEU A 107 -1.94 20.87 5.33
CA LEU A 107 -0.57 21.12 4.90
C LEU A 107 -0.52 21.43 3.40
N ALA A 108 -1.08 20.54 2.55
CA ALA A 108 -1.10 20.71 1.10
C ALA A 108 -1.72 22.06 0.69
N LYS A 109 -2.86 22.42 1.30
CA LYS A 109 -3.50 23.73 1.08
C LYS A 109 -2.59 24.90 1.46
N ARG A 110 -1.91 24.83 2.62
CA ARG A 110 -1.02 25.89 3.10
C ARG A 110 0.16 26.13 2.16
N VAL A 111 0.84 25.05 1.73
CA VAL A 111 2.05 25.15 0.89
C VAL A 111 1.74 25.12 -0.61
N LYS A 112 0.48 24.92 -0.99
CA LYS A 112 0.01 24.74 -2.38
C LYS A 112 0.64 23.53 -3.07
N ALA A 113 0.86 22.47 -2.30
CA ALA A 113 1.38 21.19 -2.80
C ALA A 113 0.26 20.38 -3.47
N LYS A 114 0.63 19.61 -4.50
CA LYS A 114 -0.20 18.52 -5.01
C LYS A 114 -0.18 17.35 -4.01
N ILE A 115 -1.32 16.69 -3.79
CA ILE A 115 -1.39 15.59 -2.82
C ILE A 115 -2.07 14.36 -3.40
N LEU A 116 -1.43 13.18 -3.18
CA LEU A 116 -1.98 11.87 -3.53
C LEU A 116 -2.42 11.13 -2.28
N GLN A 117 -3.66 10.61 -2.29
CA GLN A 117 -4.20 9.69 -1.29
C GLN A 117 -4.01 8.23 -1.73
N ALA A 118 -3.34 7.45 -0.91
CA ALA A 118 -3.40 6.00 -1.01
C ALA A 118 -4.71 5.49 -0.40
N SER A 119 -5.71 5.28 -1.25
CA SER A 119 -6.92 4.54 -0.93
C SER A 119 -6.70 3.04 -1.16
N THR A 120 -7.74 2.25 -1.12
CA THR A 120 -7.65 0.79 -1.12
C THR A 120 -8.85 0.16 -1.82
N SER A 121 -8.68 -1.01 -2.43
CA SER A 121 -9.80 -1.80 -2.94
C SER A 121 -10.81 -2.21 -1.86
N GLU A 122 -10.47 -2.09 -0.57
CA GLU A 122 -11.39 -2.36 0.54
C GLU A 122 -12.58 -1.39 0.58
N VAL A 123 -12.48 -0.20 -0.05
CA VAL A 123 -13.61 0.73 -0.22
C VAL A 123 -14.77 0.12 -1.02
N TYR A 124 -14.50 -0.92 -1.79
CA TYR A 124 -15.53 -1.69 -2.52
C TYR A 124 -16.26 -2.73 -1.66
N GLY A 125 -15.72 -3.08 -0.48
CA GLY A 125 -16.31 -4.07 0.42
C GLY A 125 -16.48 -5.44 -0.22
N ASN A 126 -17.56 -6.16 0.10
CA ASN A 126 -17.97 -7.38 -0.58
C ASN A 126 -18.72 -7.01 -1.87
N ALA A 127 -17.96 -6.79 -2.93
CA ALA A 127 -18.45 -6.20 -4.17
C ALA A 127 -19.41 -7.13 -4.91
N SER A 128 -20.54 -6.58 -5.36
CA SER A 128 -21.53 -7.28 -6.21
C SER A 128 -21.17 -7.28 -7.70
N ILE A 129 -20.13 -6.51 -8.09
CA ILE A 129 -19.62 -6.45 -9.46
C ILE A 129 -18.22 -7.04 -9.57
N HIS A 130 -17.88 -7.59 -10.74
CA HIS A 130 -16.59 -8.21 -11.01
C HIS A 130 -16.26 -8.10 -12.51
N PRO A 131 -15.11 -7.52 -12.90
CA PRO A 131 -14.14 -6.81 -12.06
C PRO A 131 -14.69 -5.50 -11.47
N GLN A 132 -14.05 -4.98 -10.40
CA GLN A 132 -14.45 -3.73 -9.77
C GLN A 132 -13.95 -2.54 -10.59
N GLY A 133 -14.87 -1.66 -11.03
CA GLY A 133 -14.57 -0.39 -11.68
C GLY A 133 -14.78 0.79 -10.73
N GLU A 134 -14.19 1.95 -11.04
CA GLU A 134 -14.17 3.14 -10.17
C GLU A 134 -15.56 3.77 -9.98
N SER A 135 -16.51 3.50 -10.86
CA SER A 135 -17.91 3.95 -10.72
C SER A 135 -18.72 3.17 -9.68
N TYR A 136 -18.21 2.07 -9.16
CA TYR A 136 -18.88 1.26 -8.15
C TYR A 136 -18.65 1.84 -6.75
N TRP A 137 -19.71 2.24 -6.06
CA TRP A 137 -19.64 2.91 -4.75
C TRP A 137 -19.35 1.97 -3.57
N GLY A 138 -19.33 0.68 -3.80
CA GLY A 138 -18.98 -0.31 -2.78
C GLY A 138 -20.18 -0.87 -2.00
N ASN A 139 -19.89 -1.94 -1.26
CA ASN A 139 -20.80 -2.63 -0.34
C ASN A 139 -20.00 -2.98 0.93
N VAL A 140 -19.75 -1.98 1.78
CA VAL A 140 -18.95 -2.08 3.00
C VAL A 140 -19.86 -2.30 4.20
N ASN A 141 -19.45 -3.16 5.14
CA ASN A 141 -20.09 -3.28 6.44
C ASN A 141 -19.58 -2.14 7.36
N PRO A 142 -20.38 -1.09 7.65
CA PRO A 142 -19.90 0.10 8.35
C PRO A 142 -19.64 -0.11 9.85
N ILE A 143 -20.04 -1.24 10.42
CA ILE A 143 -19.90 -1.58 11.84
C ILE A 143 -19.14 -2.90 12.05
N GLY A 144 -18.61 -3.50 10.97
CA GLY A 144 -17.82 -4.73 11.03
C GLY A 144 -16.42 -4.52 11.60
N PRO A 145 -15.69 -5.63 11.88
CA PRO A 145 -14.35 -5.54 12.46
C PRO A 145 -13.32 -4.88 11.54
N ARG A 146 -13.61 -4.73 10.23
CA ARG A 146 -12.77 -4.07 9.23
C ARG A 146 -13.13 -2.59 9.03
N ALA A 147 -14.29 -2.13 9.54
CA ALA A 147 -14.83 -0.80 9.29
C ALA A 147 -13.87 0.35 9.66
N CYS A 148 -13.03 0.18 10.69
CA CYS A 148 -12.03 1.19 11.06
C CYS A 148 -11.05 1.53 9.92
N TYR A 149 -10.75 0.56 9.06
CA TYR A 149 -9.93 0.74 7.88
C TYR A 149 -10.77 1.12 6.66
N ASP A 150 -11.80 0.33 6.36
CA ASP A 150 -12.61 0.46 5.15
C ASP A 150 -13.35 1.80 5.11
N GLU A 151 -14.12 2.13 6.16
CA GLU A 151 -14.82 3.42 6.28
C GLU A 151 -13.86 4.58 6.54
N GLY A 152 -12.74 4.34 7.24
CA GLY A 152 -11.70 5.33 7.40
C GLY A 152 -11.11 5.78 6.06
N LYS A 153 -10.87 4.86 5.12
CA LYS A 153 -10.40 5.16 3.76
C LYS A 153 -11.47 5.83 2.92
N ARG A 154 -12.74 5.40 3.01
CA ARG A 154 -13.86 6.06 2.33
C ARG A 154 -14.04 7.51 2.81
N CYS A 155 -13.94 7.75 4.11
CA CYS A 155 -13.96 9.10 4.68
C CYS A 155 -12.78 9.96 4.16
N ALA A 156 -11.58 9.37 4.08
CA ALA A 156 -10.42 10.06 3.51
C ALA A 156 -10.65 10.47 2.04
N GLU A 157 -11.22 9.59 1.19
CA GLU A 157 -11.61 9.94 -0.18
C GLU A 157 -12.59 11.13 -0.19
N THR A 158 -13.65 11.08 0.62
CA THR A 158 -14.61 12.19 0.75
C THR A 158 -13.91 13.51 1.08
N LEU A 159 -13.03 13.51 2.08
CA LEU A 159 -12.26 14.70 2.47
C LEU A 159 -11.39 15.24 1.34
N PHE A 160 -10.72 14.37 0.57
CA PHE A 160 -9.91 14.79 -0.58
C PHE A 160 -10.74 15.49 -1.63
N PHE A 161 -11.87 14.92 -2.02
CA PHE A 161 -12.77 15.54 -3.00
C PHE A 161 -13.44 16.81 -2.47
N ASP A 162 -13.75 16.92 -1.17
CA ASP A 162 -14.28 18.14 -0.57
C ASP A 162 -13.25 19.26 -0.55
N TYR A 163 -12.00 18.98 -0.20
CA TYR A 163 -10.91 19.97 -0.29
C TYR A 163 -10.67 20.43 -1.72
N HIS A 164 -10.76 19.53 -2.69
CA HIS A 164 -10.69 19.89 -4.12
C HIS A 164 -11.83 20.81 -4.51
N ARG A 165 -13.09 20.44 -4.22
CA ARG A 165 -14.27 21.24 -4.57
C ARG A 165 -14.29 22.59 -3.88
N GLN A 166 -13.94 22.65 -2.60
CA GLN A 166 -14.03 23.86 -1.79
C GLN A 166 -12.83 24.80 -1.97
N HIS A 167 -11.64 24.26 -2.21
CA HIS A 167 -10.39 25.02 -2.16
C HIS A 167 -9.58 24.95 -3.45
N GLY A 168 -10.02 24.22 -4.46
CA GLY A 168 -9.26 24.03 -5.71
C GLY A 168 -7.94 23.28 -5.51
N LEU A 169 -7.82 22.49 -4.42
CA LEU A 169 -6.59 21.75 -4.15
C LEU A 169 -6.37 20.68 -5.22
N GLU A 170 -5.15 20.60 -5.75
CA GLU A 170 -4.75 19.53 -6.67
C GLU A 170 -4.58 18.22 -5.92
N ILE A 171 -5.53 17.32 -6.12
CA ILE A 171 -5.56 15.99 -5.50
C ILE A 171 -5.39 14.87 -6.51
N LYS A 172 -4.91 13.73 -6.03
CA LYS A 172 -4.91 12.44 -6.73
C LYS A 172 -5.42 11.37 -5.78
N VAL A 173 -6.28 10.47 -6.24
CA VAL A 173 -6.80 9.36 -5.43
C VAL A 173 -6.49 8.04 -6.11
N ALA A 174 -5.68 7.20 -5.45
CA ALA A 174 -5.27 5.88 -5.92
C ALA A 174 -6.04 4.79 -5.15
N ILE A 175 -6.83 3.97 -5.82
CA ILE A 175 -7.45 2.78 -5.24
C ILE A 175 -6.49 1.60 -5.45
N ILE A 176 -5.72 1.28 -4.42
CA ILE A 176 -4.66 0.28 -4.46
C ILE A 176 -5.26 -1.10 -4.19
N PHE A 177 -5.04 -2.03 -5.13
CA PHE A 177 -5.36 -3.44 -4.97
C PHE A 177 -4.19 -4.20 -4.34
N ASN A 178 -4.39 -5.49 -4.00
CA ASN A 178 -3.40 -6.28 -3.28
C ASN A 178 -2.02 -6.17 -3.91
N THR A 179 -1.09 -5.63 -3.16
CA THR A 179 0.29 -5.42 -3.56
C THR A 179 1.21 -6.28 -2.71
N TYR A 180 2.23 -6.87 -3.34
CA TYR A 180 3.22 -7.72 -2.68
C TYR A 180 4.63 -7.39 -3.17
N GLY A 181 5.64 -7.81 -2.40
CA GLY A 181 7.05 -7.60 -2.75
C GLY A 181 7.98 -7.61 -1.54
N PRO A 182 9.29 -7.38 -1.74
CA PRO A 182 10.26 -7.18 -0.68
C PRO A 182 9.81 -6.09 0.32
N ARG A 183 10.28 -6.16 1.57
CA ARG A 183 9.95 -5.25 2.67
C ARG A 183 8.51 -5.35 3.20
N MET A 184 7.72 -6.34 2.75
CA MET A 184 6.51 -6.72 3.49
C MET A 184 6.89 -7.16 4.90
N HIS A 185 6.03 -6.85 5.88
CA HIS A 185 6.26 -7.31 7.24
C HIS A 185 6.03 -8.83 7.33
N PRO A 186 6.94 -9.62 7.94
CA PRO A 186 6.82 -11.08 7.98
C PRO A 186 5.57 -11.58 8.71
N ASN A 187 5.01 -10.76 9.61
CA ASN A 187 3.83 -11.08 10.41
C ASN A 187 2.67 -10.10 10.09
N ASP A 188 2.49 -9.71 8.82
CA ASP A 188 1.42 -8.76 8.47
C ASP A 188 0.07 -9.42 8.19
N GLY A 189 0.01 -10.74 8.19
CA GLY A 189 -1.23 -11.50 8.03
C GLY A 189 -1.75 -11.58 6.58
N ARG A 190 -1.11 -10.94 5.60
CA ARG A 190 -1.50 -11.04 4.19
C ARG A 190 -1.02 -12.34 3.57
N VAL A 191 -1.81 -12.87 2.64
CA VAL A 191 -1.64 -14.23 2.11
C VAL A 191 -0.25 -14.49 1.54
N VAL A 192 0.33 -13.57 0.77
CA VAL A 192 1.65 -13.75 0.13
C VAL A 192 2.76 -13.86 1.16
N SER A 193 2.86 -12.89 2.09
CA SER A 193 3.88 -12.91 3.15
C SER A 193 3.72 -14.11 4.07
N ASN A 194 2.47 -14.42 4.48
CA ASN A 194 2.21 -15.57 5.34
C ASN A 194 2.67 -16.88 4.71
N PHE A 195 2.30 -17.13 3.46
CA PHE A 195 2.67 -18.39 2.78
C PHE A 195 4.18 -18.51 2.58
N ILE A 196 4.86 -17.42 2.20
CA ILE A 196 6.32 -17.42 2.06
C ILE A 196 6.98 -17.69 3.40
N VAL A 197 6.58 -17.00 4.47
CA VAL A 197 7.16 -17.18 5.81
C VAL A 197 6.93 -18.59 6.33
N GLN A 198 5.72 -19.13 6.19
CA GLN A 198 5.38 -20.49 6.58
C GLN A 198 6.19 -21.52 5.80
N ALA A 199 6.31 -21.36 4.47
CA ALA A 199 7.11 -22.26 3.63
C ALA A 199 8.58 -22.24 4.01
N LEU A 200 9.20 -21.05 4.21
CA LEU A 200 10.61 -20.93 4.59
C LEU A 200 10.94 -21.46 5.99
N LYS A 201 9.95 -21.51 6.89
CA LYS A 201 10.08 -22.07 8.24
C LYS A 201 9.67 -23.53 8.35
N GLU A 202 9.28 -24.17 7.24
CA GLU A 202 8.71 -25.53 7.22
C GLU A 202 7.47 -25.68 8.14
N GLU A 203 6.74 -24.56 8.36
CA GLU A 203 5.48 -24.53 9.09
C GLU A 203 4.30 -24.84 8.15
N PRO A 204 3.17 -25.39 8.63
CA PRO A 204 2.02 -25.63 7.78
C PRO A 204 1.49 -24.37 7.12
N ILE A 205 1.26 -24.39 5.80
CA ILE A 205 0.63 -23.28 5.07
C ILE A 205 -0.87 -23.26 5.40
N THR A 206 -1.33 -22.16 5.97
CA THR A 206 -2.71 -21.98 6.42
C THR A 206 -3.57 -21.32 5.36
N ILE A 207 -4.51 -22.07 4.76
CA ILE A 207 -5.54 -21.55 3.86
C ILE A 207 -6.84 -21.38 4.65
N TYR A 208 -7.47 -20.22 4.51
CA TYR A 208 -8.80 -19.98 5.06
C TYR A 208 -9.85 -20.37 4.03
N GLY A 209 -10.88 -21.14 4.45
CA GLY A 209 -11.85 -21.75 3.55
C GLY A 209 -11.27 -22.92 2.75
N ASP A 210 -11.85 -23.16 1.56
CA ASP A 210 -11.43 -24.24 0.65
C ASP A 210 -10.26 -23.84 -0.27
N GLY A 211 -9.92 -22.54 -0.33
CA GLY A 211 -8.85 -21.97 -1.16
C GLY A 211 -9.29 -21.63 -2.59
N SER A 212 -10.58 -21.75 -2.92
CA SER A 212 -11.13 -21.40 -4.24
C SER A 212 -11.32 -19.90 -4.45
N GLN A 213 -11.30 -19.10 -3.37
CA GLN A 213 -11.40 -17.66 -3.47
C GLN A 213 -10.25 -17.09 -4.30
N THR A 214 -10.57 -16.14 -5.20
CA THR A 214 -9.58 -15.54 -6.10
C THR A 214 -9.08 -14.20 -5.60
N ARG A 215 -7.81 -13.91 -5.88
CA ARG A 215 -7.17 -12.63 -5.63
C ARG A 215 -6.27 -12.27 -6.80
N SER A 216 -6.14 -10.99 -7.06
CA SER A 216 -5.15 -10.45 -7.98
C SER A 216 -3.98 -9.85 -7.19
N PHE A 217 -2.75 -9.99 -7.69
CA PHE A 217 -1.54 -9.56 -6.99
C PHE A 217 -0.68 -8.68 -7.87
N CYS A 218 -0.45 -7.44 -7.46
CA CYS A 218 0.41 -6.49 -8.15
C CYS A 218 1.79 -6.44 -7.46
N TYR A 219 2.85 -6.53 -8.26
CA TYR A 219 4.20 -6.38 -7.72
C TYR A 219 4.48 -4.93 -7.32
N VAL A 220 5.26 -4.74 -6.28
CA VAL A 220 5.48 -3.43 -5.64
C VAL A 220 6.07 -2.39 -6.59
N ASP A 221 7.00 -2.76 -7.48
CA ASP A 221 7.61 -1.81 -8.42
C ASP A 221 6.60 -1.30 -9.45
N ASP A 222 5.70 -2.16 -9.95
CA ASP A 222 4.60 -1.76 -10.82
C ASP A 222 3.65 -0.79 -10.10
N MET A 223 3.33 -1.07 -8.84
CA MET A 223 2.48 -0.20 -8.03
C MET A 223 3.12 1.17 -7.79
N VAL A 224 4.41 1.21 -7.47
CA VAL A 224 5.14 2.48 -7.26
C VAL A 224 5.21 3.28 -8.57
N GLU A 225 5.45 2.63 -9.71
CA GLU A 225 5.39 3.30 -11.02
C GLU A 225 4.01 3.91 -11.26
N ALA A 226 2.92 3.18 -10.95
CA ALA A 226 1.56 3.68 -11.08
C ALA A 226 1.29 4.93 -10.22
N LEU A 227 1.71 4.90 -8.94
CA LEU A 227 1.56 6.05 -8.04
C LEU A 227 2.29 7.29 -8.54
N ILE A 228 3.50 7.12 -9.07
CA ILE A 228 4.29 8.23 -9.64
C ILE A 228 3.61 8.77 -10.89
N ARG A 229 3.16 7.91 -11.81
CA ARG A 229 2.43 8.34 -13.02
C ARG A 229 1.13 9.05 -12.68
N LEU A 230 0.40 8.59 -11.66
CA LEU A 230 -0.82 9.26 -11.20
C LEU A 230 -0.50 10.65 -10.62
N MET A 231 0.54 10.80 -9.81
CA MET A 231 0.97 12.11 -9.31
C MET A 231 1.34 13.07 -10.45
N GLN A 232 2.00 12.56 -11.49
CA GLN A 232 2.43 13.32 -12.67
C GLN A 232 1.32 13.51 -13.73
N SER A 233 0.14 12.91 -13.54
CA SER A 233 -0.98 13.06 -14.49
C SER A 233 -1.44 14.53 -14.58
N PRO A 234 -2.13 14.93 -15.66
CA PRO A 234 -2.55 16.31 -15.86
C PRO A 234 -3.28 16.90 -14.66
N ASN A 235 -3.08 18.19 -14.43
CA ASN A 235 -3.84 18.93 -13.43
C ASN A 235 -5.34 18.85 -13.74
N GLY A 236 -6.18 18.76 -12.69
CA GLY A 236 -7.62 18.57 -12.83
C GLY A 236 -8.04 17.09 -12.98
N PHE A 237 -7.13 16.15 -13.32
CA PHE A 237 -7.43 14.73 -13.24
C PHE A 237 -7.23 14.25 -11.79
N THR A 238 -8.31 14.05 -11.07
CA THR A 238 -8.28 13.71 -9.62
C THR A 238 -8.28 12.22 -9.33
N GLY A 239 -8.74 11.39 -10.25
CA GLY A 239 -9.16 10.01 -9.99
C GLY A 239 -10.59 9.99 -9.40
N PRO A 240 -10.99 8.94 -8.65
CA PRO A 240 -10.15 7.80 -8.24
C PRO A 240 -9.69 6.94 -9.41
N VAL A 241 -8.54 6.25 -9.25
CA VAL A 241 -8.01 5.32 -10.25
C VAL A 241 -7.65 3.98 -9.61
N ASN A 242 -8.16 2.89 -10.16
CA ASN A 242 -7.78 1.55 -9.76
C ASN A 242 -6.36 1.21 -10.20
N LEU A 243 -5.51 0.88 -9.25
CA LEU A 243 -4.14 0.44 -9.46
C LEU A 243 -3.97 -1.00 -8.96
N GLY A 244 -3.63 -1.91 -9.87
CA GLY A 244 -3.50 -3.33 -9.53
C GLY A 244 -3.23 -4.19 -10.76
N ASN A 245 -3.06 -5.49 -10.56
CA ASN A 245 -2.94 -6.46 -11.62
C ASN A 245 -4.30 -7.15 -11.83
N PRO A 246 -4.86 -7.18 -13.06
CA PRO A 246 -6.14 -7.85 -13.33
C PRO A 246 -6.04 -9.38 -13.43
N GLU A 247 -4.84 -9.96 -13.38
CA GLU A 247 -4.65 -11.40 -13.39
C GLU A 247 -5.03 -12.01 -12.05
N GLU A 248 -5.91 -13.01 -12.06
CA GLU A 248 -6.43 -13.66 -10.85
C GLU A 248 -5.81 -15.03 -10.64
N PHE A 249 -5.56 -15.33 -9.37
CA PHE A 249 -5.13 -16.63 -8.90
C PHE A 249 -5.99 -17.07 -7.72
N THR A 250 -6.28 -18.35 -7.63
CA THR A 250 -6.86 -18.91 -6.40
C THR A 250 -5.83 -18.90 -5.28
N VAL A 251 -6.30 -18.81 -4.05
CA VAL A 251 -5.41 -18.88 -2.87
C VAL A 251 -4.69 -20.22 -2.82
N LEU A 252 -5.33 -21.30 -3.28
CA LEU A 252 -4.72 -22.62 -3.37
C LEU A 252 -3.58 -22.67 -4.42
N GLU A 253 -3.81 -22.11 -5.62
CA GLU A 253 -2.74 -22.02 -6.65
C GLU A 253 -1.54 -21.26 -6.15
N LEU A 254 -1.75 -20.12 -5.47
CA LEU A 254 -0.66 -19.34 -4.88
C LEU A 254 0.13 -20.15 -3.85
N ALA A 255 -0.55 -20.92 -2.97
CA ALA A 255 0.12 -21.75 -1.98
C ALA A 255 0.99 -22.84 -2.64
N GLN A 256 0.44 -23.55 -3.62
CA GLN A 256 1.15 -24.57 -4.40
C GLN A 256 2.35 -23.99 -5.15
N PHE A 257 2.18 -22.79 -5.71
CA PHE A 257 3.23 -22.09 -6.42
C PHE A 257 4.40 -21.69 -5.50
N ILE A 258 4.12 -21.17 -4.32
CA ILE A 258 5.15 -20.82 -3.32
C ILE A 258 5.86 -22.09 -2.82
N LEU A 259 5.14 -23.16 -2.55
CA LEU A 259 5.76 -24.45 -2.18
C LEU A 259 6.73 -24.96 -3.26
N LYS A 260 6.34 -24.87 -4.52
CA LYS A 260 7.17 -25.27 -5.67
C LYS A 260 8.47 -24.46 -5.75
N ILE A 261 8.37 -23.12 -5.63
CA ILE A 261 9.55 -22.25 -5.73
C ILE A 261 10.50 -22.42 -4.55
N THR A 262 9.95 -22.51 -3.32
CA THR A 262 10.77 -22.68 -2.10
C THR A 262 11.33 -24.10 -1.94
N GLY A 263 10.78 -25.09 -2.63
CA GLY A 263 11.08 -26.50 -2.39
C GLY A 263 10.63 -27.02 -1.03
N SER A 264 9.79 -26.26 -0.31
CA SER A 264 9.31 -26.57 1.03
C SER A 264 8.42 -27.81 1.04
N LYS A 265 8.54 -28.61 2.11
CA LYS A 265 7.70 -29.79 2.39
C LYS A 265 6.51 -29.48 3.29
N SER A 266 6.22 -28.19 3.53
CA SER A 266 5.10 -27.74 4.37
C SER A 266 3.77 -28.29 3.86
N LYS A 267 2.95 -28.78 4.80
CA LYS A 267 1.60 -29.25 4.49
C LYS A 267 0.63 -28.07 4.41
N ILE A 268 -0.34 -28.15 3.50
CA ILE A 268 -1.45 -27.19 3.46
C ILE A 268 -2.50 -27.64 4.48
N ILE A 269 -2.89 -26.73 5.39
CA ILE A 269 -3.99 -26.90 6.34
C ILE A 269 -5.08 -25.88 6.08
N ARG A 270 -6.34 -26.22 6.40
CA ARG A 270 -7.50 -25.36 6.21
C ARG A 270 -8.02 -24.85 7.55
N LYS A 271 -8.47 -23.60 7.58
CA LYS A 271 -9.17 -22.96 8.71
C LYS A 271 -10.42 -22.26 8.24
N ASP A 272 -11.33 -21.93 9.16
CA ASP A 272 -12.54 -21.19 8.85
C ASP A 272 -12.25 -19.80 8.28
N LEU A 273 -13.12 -19.35 7.35
CA LEU A 273 -13.00 -18.01 6.76
C LEU A 273 -13.20 -16.92 7.83
N PRO A 274 -12.39 -15.87 7.83
CA PRO A 274 -12.64 -14.69 8.65
C PRO A 274 -13.96 -14.02 8.25
N LYS A 275 -14.59 -13.33 9.22
CA LYS A 275 -15.77 -12.51 8.94
C LYS A 275 -15.42 -11.35 8.00
N ASP A 276 -16.34 -11.04 7.10
CA ASP A 276 -16.23 -9.92 6.14
C ASP A 276 -15.04 -10.04 5.16
N ASP A 277 -14.48 -11.24 4.95
CA ASP A 277 -13.44 -11.41 3.93
C ASP A 277 -14.08 -11.48 2.53
N PRO A 278 -13.67 -10.59 1.58
CA PRO A 278 -14.29 -10.56 0.26
C PRO A 278 -14.06 -11.85 -0.52
N GLU A 279 -15.08 -12.32 -1.24
CA GLU A 279 -14.96 -13.55 -2.05
C GLU A 279 -14.06 -13.36 -3.27
N ARG A 280 -14.18 -12.23 -3.96
CA ARG A 280 -13.45 -11.91 -5.20
C ARG A 280 -12.92 -10.49 -5.19
N ARG A 281 -11.68 -10.30 -5.65
CA ARG A 281 -11.07 -8.98 -5.73
C ARG A 281 -10.20 -8.87 -6.99
N LYS A 282 -10.73 -8.13 -8.01
CA LYS A 282 -10.06 -7.91 -9.30
C LYS A 282 -10.29 -6.48 -9.77
N PRO A 283 -9.22 -5.69 -10.06
CA PRO A 283 -9.38 -4.36 -10.59
C PRO A 283 -9.82 -4.37 -12.06
N ASP A 284 -10.73 -3.49 -12.43
CA ASP A 284 -10.74 -2.92 -13.78
C ASP A 284 -9.70 -1.80 -13.83
N ILE A 285 -8.68 -1.94 -14.68
CA ILE A 285 -7.60 -0.96 -14.84
C ILE A 285 -7.69 -0.20 -16.17
N SER A 286 -8.85 -0.19 -16.81
CA SER A 286 -9.05 0.48 -18.11
C SER A 286 -8.75 1.98 -18.02
N LEU A 287 -9.14 2.63 -16.92
CA LEU A 287 -8.86 4.03 -16.67
C LEU A 287 -7.35 4.29 -16.47
N ALA A 288 -6.65 3.44 -15.71
CA ALA A 288 -5.20 3.55 -15.54
C ALA A 288 -4.46 3.38 -16.88
N LYS A 289 -4.87 2.41 -17.71
CA LYS A 289 -4.29 2.21 -19.05
C LYS A 289 -4.48 3.43 -19.94
N SER A 290 -5.70 3.96 -20.02
CA SER A 290 -6.02 5.06 -20.95
C SER A 290 -5.45 6.41 -20.50
N THR A 291 -5.40 6.68 -19.19
CA THR A 291 -5.04 8.01 -18.65
C THR A 291 -3.58 8.09 -18.22
N LEU A 292 -3.02 6.99 -17.69
CA LEU A 292 -1.66 6.96 -17.15
C LEU A 292 -0.69 6.24 -18.08
N ASP A 293 -1.16 5.64 -19.19
CA ASP A 293 -0.36 4.74 -20.04
C ASP A 293 0.37 3.69 -19.20
N TRP A 294 -0.37 3.10 -18.21
CA TRP A 294 0.19 2.17 -17.25
C TRP A 294 -0.57 0.83 -17.25
N SER A 295 0.22 -0.23 -17.17
CA SER A 295 -0.23 -1.59 -16.85
C SER A 295 0.86 -2.32 -16.08
N PRO A 296 0.52 -3.30 -15.21
CA PRO A 296 1.52 -4.11 -14.52
C PRO A 296 2.34 -4.93 -15.52
N LYS A 297 3.64 -5.09 -15.26
CA LYS A 297 4.59 -5.75 -16.15
C LYS A 297 5.22 -6.98 -15.51
N VAL A 298 5.38 -6.97 -14.18
CA VAL A 298 6.07 -8.03 -13.46
C VAL A 298 5.14 -9.23 -13.30
N GLN A 299 5.58 -10.37 -13.83
CA GLN A 299 4.85 -11.63 -13.71
C GLN A 299 4.91 -12.16 -12.28
N LEU A 300 3.89 -12.92 -11.86
CA LEU A 300 3.77 -13.43 -10.48
C LEU A 300 5.02 -14.22 -10.07
N GLU A 301 5.54 -15.09 -10.95
CA GLU A 301 6.73 -15.90 -10.67
C GLU A 301 7.96 -15.07 -10.35
N GLU A 302 8.23 -14.06 -11.15
CA GLU A 302 9.35 -13.14 -10.95
C GLU A 302 9.22 -12.39 -9.62
N GLY A 303 8.04 -11.81 -9.37
CA GLY A 303 7.79 -11.05 -8.14
C GLY A 303 7.84 -11.89 -6.87
N ILE A 304 7.27 -13.10 -6.89
CA ILE A 304 7.32 -14.05 -5.77
C ILE A 304 8.76 -14.49 -5.50
N THR A 305 9.54 -14.81 -6.53
CA THR A 305 10.95 -15.19 -6.38
C THR A 305 11.77 -14.08 -5.70
N LYS A 306 11.61 -12.82 -6.13
CA LYS A 306 12.26 -11.66 -5.49
C LYS A 306 11.80 -11.48 -4.03
N THR A 307 10.54 -11.73 -3.76
CA THR A 307 9.96 -11.59 -2.41
C THR A 307 10.48 -12.69 -1.47
N ILE A 308 10.59 -13.93 -1.96
CA ILE A 308 11.20 -15.06 -1.23
C ILE A 308 12.65 -14.74 -0.87
N GLY A 309 13.46 -14.30 -1.84
CA GLY A 309 14.87 -13.93 -1.59
C GLY A 309 15.02 -12.87 -0.49
N PHE A 310 14.13 -11.87 -0.46
CA PHE A 310 14.11 -10.89 0.63
C PHE A 310 13.85 -11.53 2.01
N PHE A 311 12.88 -12.44 2.12
CA PHE A 311 12.58 -13.10 3.40
C PHE A 311 13.69 -14.08 3.83
N GLU A 312 14.34 -14.78 2.89
CA GLU A 312 15.51 -15.60 3.18
C GLU A 312 16.65 -14.80 3.79
N ASP A 313 16.98 -13.64 3.18
CA ASP A 313 18.01 -12.75 3.70
C ASP A 313 17.63 -12.16 5.07
N LEU A 314 16.37 -11.80 5.26
CA LEU A 314 15.85 -11.33 6.54
C LEU A 314 16.05 -12.35 7.67
N PHE A 315 15.78 -13.63 7.41
CA PHE A 315 15.91 -14.70 8.41
C PHE A 315 17.37 -15.08 8.64
N ARG A 316 18.23 -15.07 7.61
CA ARG A 316 19.68 -15.27 7.77
C ARG A 316 20.33 -14.20 8.65
N LEU A 317 19.92 -12.93 8.49
CA LEU A 317 20.42 -11.84 9.31
C LEU A 317 19.94 -11.93 10.76
N GLY A 318 18.67 -12.32 10.97
CA GLY A 318 18.12 -12.53 12.31
C GLY A 318 18.81 -13.63 13.09
N SER A 319 19.24 -14.71 12.42
CA SER A 319 19.96 -15.83 13.04
C SER A 319 21.42 -15.49 13.43
N LYS A 320 22.03 -14.48 12.78
CA LYS A 320 23.40 -13.99 13.11
C LYS A 320 23.41 -12.97 14.24
N ALA A 321 22.32 -12.24 14.46
CA ALA A 321 22.22 -11.24 15.52
C ALA A 321 21.86 -11.84 16.90
N GLY A 322 21.49 -13.12 16.97
CA GLY A 322 21.18 -13.85 18.18
C GLY A 322 22.31 -14.77 18.68
N LYS A 323 23.50 -14.68 18.09
CA LYS A 323 24.74 -15.30 18.57
C LYS A 323 25.71 -14.21 19.00
#